data_63409f602d0305ed090b82d23535b971
#
_entry.id   63409f602d0305ed090b82d23535b971
#
_cell.length_a   1.000
_cell.length_b   1.000
_cell.length_c   1.000
_cell.angle_alpha   90.00
_cell.angle_beta   90.00
_cell.angle_gamma   90.00
#
_symmetry.space_group_name_H-M   'P 1'
#
loop_
_entity.id
_entity.type
_entity.pdbx_description
1 polymer ?
#
loop_
_entity_poly.entity_id
_entity_poly.type
_entity_poly.pdbx_seq_one_letter_code
_entity_poly.pdbx_strand_id
1 'polypeptide(L)'
;NQETSPAYVRKMTNVAASNATNYQYSGTDIFEYRYAELLLNIAECYAAKGDITKTLAYLGKIRNRVGIPSANNYGIGTLADKYAAIEACLYERRVELAYEGKRYWDIQRWMLYSDETLSGVANTTCAKLGLAPINGTQRTGNYLQYKTTATATDPLAASRPSISVDPDAAAATFKAQLTALATYYNTNFVLTALPTPMDNVSGAAVKIKFNPNYYIMGLNTATL
;
A
#
# COMPACT_ATOMS: atom_id res chain seq x y z
N ASN A 1 -25.26 -12.12 7.61
CA ASN A 1 -23.86 -12.10 7.17
C ASN A 1 -23.20 -10.90 7.78
N GLN A 2 -22.31 -11.12 8.69
CA GLN A 2 -21.50 -10.04 9.27
C GLN A 2 -20.27 -9.88 8.39
N GLU A 3 -20.31 -8.89 7.52
CA GLU A 3 -19.16 -8.43 6.79
C GLU A 3 -18.21 -7.76 7.77
N THR A 4 -17.07 -8.38 8.00
CA THR A 4 -16.07 -7.88 8.94
C THR A 4 -15.01 -6.98 8.25
N SER A 5 -15.11 -6.82 6.93
CA SER A 5 -14.18 -5.98 6.19
C SER A 5 -14.53 -4.50 6.36
N PRO A 6 -13.63 -3.67 6.89
CA PRO A 6 -13.89 -2.25 7.10
C PRO A 6 -13.91 -1.44 5.79
N ALA A 7 -13.44 -2.01 4.69
CA ALA A 7 -13.38 -1.37 3.40
C ALA A 7 -13.33 -2.39 2.26
N TYR A 8 -13.75 -1.97 1.08
CA TYR A 8 -13.68 -2.76 -0.14
C TYR A 8 -12.64 -2.18 -1.09
N VAL A 9 -11.94 -3.06 -1.82
CA VAL A 9 -10.98 -2.64 -2.83
C VAL A 9 -11.73 -2.20 -4.08
N ARG A 10 -11.64 -0.91 -4.42
CA ARG A 10 -12.21 -0.38 -5.66
C ARG A 10 -11.25 -0.51 -6.85
N LYS A 11 -9.97 -0.64 -6.58
CA LYS A 11 -8.94 -0.79 -7.60
C LYS A 11 -9.22 -2.02 -8.47
N MET A 12 -9.08 -1.90 -9.76
CA MET A 12 -9.37 -2.96 -10.74
C MET A 12 -10.83 -3.46 -10.72
N THR A 13 -11.77 -2.64 -10.28
CA THR A 13 -13.19 -2.98 -10.34
C THR A 13 -13.92 -2.02 -11.28
N ASN A 14 -14.79 -2.57 -12.11
CA ASN A 14 -15.72 -1.76 -12.90
C ASN A 14 -16.99 -1.54 -12.09
N VAL A 15 -17.10 -0.34 -11.50
CA VAL A 15 -18.24 0.01 -10.64
C VAL A 15 -19.56 0.00 -11.41
N ALA A 16 -19.54 0.38 -12.69
CA ALA A 16 -20.74 0.37 -13.54
C ALA A 16 -21.25 -1.04 -13.85
N ALA A 17 -20.36 -2.04 -13.89
CA ALA A 17 -20.71 -3.43 -14.08
C ALA A 17 -20.85 -4.22 -12.76
N SER A 18 -20.63 -3.57 -11.62
CA SER A 18 -20.69 -4.21 -10.30
C SER A 18 -22.12 -4.32 -9.80
N ASN A 19 -22.92 -5.16 -10.46
CA ASN A 19 -24.28 -5.51 -10.05
C ASN A 19 -24.50 -7.02 -10.22
N ALA A 20 -25.54 -7.55 -9.61
CA ALA A 20 -25.82 -9.00 -9.58
C ALA A 20 -25.95 -9.64 -10.97
N THR A 21 -26.28 -8.87 -11.99
CA THR A 21 -26.47 -9.37 -13.36
C THR A 21 -25.20 -9.30 -14.19
N ASN A 22 -24.40 -8.24 -14.05
CA ASN A 22 -23.35 -7.91 -14.98
C ASN A 22 -21.93 -8.17 -14.47
N TYR A 23 -21.73 -8.54 -13.20
CA TYR A 23 -20.38 -8.72 -12.65
C TYR A 23 -19.57 -9.81 -13.37
N GLN A 24 -20.25 -10.84 -13.91
CA GLN A 24 -19.60 -11.93 -14.66
C GLN A 24 -19.10 -11.49 -16.05
N TYR A 25 -19.62 -10.39 -16.56
CA TYR A 25 -19.31 -9.85 -17.90
C TYR A 25 -18.52 -8.55 -17.83
N SER A 26 -17.93 -8.27 -16.66
CA SER A 26 -17.08 -7.09 -16.50
C SER A 26 -15.85 -7.24 -17.39
N GLY A 27 -15.65 -6.30 -18.32
CA GLY A 27 -14.44 -6.19 -19.12
C GLY A 27 -13.27 -5.56 -18.38
N THR A 28 -13.17 -5.78 -17.07
CA THR A 28 -12.08 -5.21 -16.26
C THR A 28 -10.78 -5.95 -16.56
N ASP A 29 -9.80 -5.22 -17.08
CA ASP A 29 -8.47 -5.74 -17.33
C ASP A 29 -7.64 -5.85 -16.04
N ILE A 30 -6.87 -6.90 -15.92
CA ILE A 30 -5.85 -7.05 -14.89
C ILE A 30 -4.53 -6.52 -15.48
N PHE A 31 -4.02 -5.44 -14.91
CA PHE A 31 -2.77 -4.87 -15.37
C PHE A 31 -1.59 -5.66 -14.79
N GLU A 32 -0.87 -6.36 -15.64
CA GLU A 32 0.40 -7.00 -15.27
C GLU A 32 1.47 -5.92 -15.01
N TYR A 33 1.48 -4.86 -15.83
CA TYR A 33 2.44 -3.78 -15.75
C TYR A 33 1.82 -2.44 -16.16
N ARG A 34 2.14 -1.37 -15.47
CA ARG A 34 1.62 -0.04 -15.77
C ARG A 34 2.67 1.06 -15.62
N TYR A 35 2.41 2.21 -16.23
CA TYR A 35 3.35 3.32 -16.31
C TYR A 35 3.85 3.81 -14.93
N ALA A 36 3.00 3.79 -13.90
CA ALA A 36 3.41 4.15 -12.55
C ALA A 36 4.52 3.22 -12.00
N GLU A 37 4.43 1.92 -12.28
CA GLU A 37 5.48 0.97 -11.89
C GLU A 37 6.80 1.27 -12.60
N LEU A 38 6.76 1.64 -13.89
CA LEU A 38 7.96 2.05 -14.62
C LEU A 38 8.61 3.28 -13.98
N LEU A 39 7.82 4.31 -13.63
CA LEU A 39 8.34 5.50 -12.96
C LEU A 39 8.99 5.16 -11.61
N LEU A 40 8.37 4.26 -10.85
CA LEU A 40 8.88 3.80 -9.56
C LEU A 40 10.18 2.97 -9.71
N ASN A 41 10.26 2.13 -10.73
CA ASN A 41 11.48 1.38 -11.05
C ASN A 41 12.63 2.33 -11.42
N ILE A 42 12.35 3.37 -12.21
CA ILE A 42 13.35 4.40 -12.56
C ILE A 42 13.79 5.17 -11.30
N ALA A 43 12.82 5.55 -10.42
CA ALA A 43 13.15 6.22 -9.17
C ALA A 43 14.08 5.37 -8.31
N GLU A 44 13.82 4.09 -8.17
CA GLU A 44 14.64 3.16 -7.41
C GLU A 44 16.04 2.98 -8.01
N CYS A 45 16.16 2.94 -9.33
CA CYS A 45 17.46 2.91 -10.00
C CYS A 45 18.29 4.16 -9.68
N TYR A 46 17.68 5.35 -9.67
CA TYR A 46 18.37 6.57 -9.28
C TYR A 46 18.73 6.59 -7.80
N ALA A 47 17.84 6.11 -6.93
CA ALA A 47 18.11 5.96 -5.50
C ALA A 47 19.33 5.05 -5.25
N ALA A 48 19.40 3.91 -5.92
CA ALA A 48 20.51 2.98 -5.82
C ALA A 48 21.86 3.61 -6.28
N LYS A 49 21.80 4.53 -7.25
CA LYS A 49 22.97 5.32 -7.70
C LYS A 49 23.31 6.50 -6.78
N GLY A 50 22.47 6.80 -5.78
CA GLY A 50 22.63 7.96 -4.92
C GLY A 50 22.18 9.28 -5.54
N ASP A 51 21.48 9.27 -6.67
CA ASP A 51 20.92 10.47 -7.31
C ASP A 51 19.57 10.83 -6.68
N ILE A 52 19.64 11.46 -5.51
CA ILE A 52 18.46 11.83 -4.72
C ILE A 52 17.55 12.79 -5.48
N THR A 53 18.13 13.74 -6.23
CA THR A 53 17.36 14.72 -6.99
C THR A 53 16.46 14.06 -8.03
N LYS A 54 16.98 13.13 -8.80
CA LYS A 54 16.20 12.41 -9.79
C LYS A 54 15.22 11.45 -9.13
N THR A 55 15.60 10.80 -8.03
CA THR A 55 14.68 9.97 -7.26
C THR A 55 13.43 10.75 -6.85
N LEU A 56 13.62 11.92 -6.22
CA LEU A 56 12.51 12.78 -5.80
C LEU A 56 11.69 13.28 -6.99
N ALA A 57 12.32 13.58 -8.13
CA ALA A 57 11.60 14.01 -9.33
C ALA A 57 10.67 12.93 -9.87
N TYR A 58 11.09 11.65 -9.86
CA TYR A 58 10.24 10.54 -10.33
C TYR A 58 9.14 10.17 -9.32
N LEU A 59 9.43 10.16 -8.01
CA LEU A 59 8.44 9.98 -6.96
C LEU A 59 7.41 11.12 -6.99
N GLY A 60 7.88 12.35 -7.22
CA GLY A 60 7.03 13.51 -7.35
C GLY A 60 6.01 13.41 -8.48
N LYS A 61 6.33 12.74 -9.60
CA LYS A 61 5.36 12.51 -10.70
C LYS A 61 4.17 11.67 -10.23
N ILE A 62 4.42 10.64 -9.41
CA ILE A 62 3.36 9.80 -8.85
C ILE A 62 2.47 10.62 -7.91
N ARG A 63 3.08 11.33 -6.97
CA ARG A 63 2.36 12.11 -5.96
C ARG A 63 1.62 13.31 -6.55
N ASN A 64 2.22 13.97 -7.54
CA ASN A 64 1.56 15.07 -8.25
C ASN A 64 0.28 14.62 -8.97
N ARG A 65 0.30 13.43 -9.57
CA ARG A 65 -0.88 12.84 -10.25
C ARG A 65 -2.10 12.75 -9.33
N VAL A 66 -1.89 12.46 -8.06
CA VAL A 66 -2.97 12.36 -7.06
C VAL A 66 -3.21 13.67 -6.30
N GLY A 67 -2.67 14.78 -6.79
CA GLY A 67 -2.94 16.12 -6.27
C GLY A 67 -2.12 16.51 -5.04
N ILE A 68 -1.07 15.78 -4.66
CA ILE A 68 -0.18 16.17 -3.57
C ILE A 68 0.65 17.37 -4.05
N PRO A 69 0.65 18.50 -3.32
CA PRO A 69 1.39 19.69 -3.71
C PRO A 69 2.91 19.46 -3.64
N SER A 70 3.67 20.19 -4.45
CA SER A 70 5.13 20.04 -4.55
C SER A 70 5.91 20.50 -3.31
N ALA A 71 5.26 21.15 -2.36
CA ALA A 71 5.89 21.58 -1.11
C ALA A 71 6.54 20.39 -0.39
N ASN A 72 7.74 20.63 0.17
CA ASN A 72 8.52 19.63 0.88
C ASN A 72 8.71 18.33 0.06
N ASN A 73 9.08 18.45 -1.20
CA ASN A 73 9.26 17.34 -2.15
C ASN A 73 8.01 16.45 -2.21
N TYR A 74 6.84 17.05 -2.41
CA TYR A 74 5.55 16.33 -2.40
C TYR A 74 5.28 15.60 -1.08
N GLY A 75 5.72 16.17 0.04
CA GLY A 75 5.58 15.59 1.38
C GLY A 75 6.55 14.44 1.69
N ILE A 76 7.52 14.14 0.83
CA ILE A 76 8.56 13.14 1.10
C ILE A 76 9.59 13.68 2.10
N GLY A 77 9.84 14.99 2.06
CA GLY A 77 10.85 15.60 2.89
C GLY A 77 12.26 15.52 2.30
N THR A 78 13.25 15.66 3.16
CA THR A 78 14.67 15.54 2.80
C THR A 78 15.13 14.10 2.98
N LEU A 79 15.77 13.54 1.98
CA LEU A 79 16.39 12.22 2.02
C LEU A 79 17.88 12.37 2.30
N ALA A 80 18.36 11.74 3.38
CA ALA A 80 19.72 11.92 3.86
C ALA A 80 20.78 11.25 2.96
N ASP A 81 20.42 10.08 2.42
CA ASP A 81 21.34 9.26 1.63
C ASP A 81 20.59 8.33 0.67
N LYS A 82 21.34 7.48 -0.03
CA LYS A 82 20.76 6.49 -0.95
C LYS A 82 19.83 5.48 -0.28
N TYR A 83 20.04 5.14 0.98
CA TYR A 83 19.22 4.15 1.68
C TYR A 83 17.88 4.75 2.05
N ALA A 84 17.86 5.99 2.54
CA ALA A 84 16.63 6.75 2.74
C ALA A 84 15.86 6.94 1.41
N ALA A 85 16.59 7.15 0.29
CA ALA A 85 15.97 7.25 -1.02
C ALA A 85 15.35 5.93 -1.50
N ILE A 86 16.02 4.80 -1.25
CA ILE A 86 15.48 3.47 -1.55
C ILE A 86 14.25 3.17 -0.69
N GLU A 87 14.32 3.48 0.60
CA GLU A 87 13.17 3.31 1.51
C GLU A 87 11.96 4.11 1.02
N ALA A 88 12.15 5.37 0.65
CA ALA A 88 11.09 6.21 0.10
C ALA A 88 10.49 5.61 -1.19
N CYS A 89 11.31 5.02 -2.07
CA CYS A 89 10.83 4.30 -3.25
C CYS A 89 9.99 3.06 -2.86
N LEU A 90 10.46 2.27 -1.92
CA LEU A 90 9.75 1.07 -1.46
C LEU A 90 8.43 1.41 -0.75
N TYR A 91 8.42 2.52 0.00
CA TYR A 91 7.20 3.04 0.60
C TYR A 91 6.18 3.46 -0.47
N GLU A 92 6.60 4.26 -1.45
CA GLU A 92 5.72 4.70 -2.53
C GLU A 92 5.21 3.53 -3.36
N ARG A 93 6.07 2.54 -3.67
CA ARG A 93 5.66 1.30 -4.33
C ARG A 93 4.59 0.56 -3.54
N ARG A 94 4.75 0.46 -2.22
CA ARG A 94 3.78 -0.19 -1.34
C ARG A 94 2.41 0.47 -1.38
N VAL A 95 2.37 1.79 -1.46
CA VAL A 95 1.13 2.58 -1.51
C VAL A 95 0.52 2.56 -2.91
N GLU A 96 1.31 2.94 -3.92
CA GLU A 96 0.83 3.09 -5.30
C GLU A 96 0.43 1.76 -5.92
N LEU A 97 1.20 0.69 -5.66
CA LEU A 97 0.96 -0.64 -6.22
C LEU A 97 0.20 -1.58 -5.25
N ALA A 98 -0.48 -1.00 -4.26
CA ALA A 98 -1.30 -1.79 -3.34
C ALA A 98 -2.33 -2.63 -4.11
N TYR A 99 -2.50 -3.89 -3.71
CA TYR A 99 -3.38 -4.89 -4.34
C TYR A 99 -2.99 -5.31 -5.78
N GLU A 100 -1.79 -4.96 -6.24
CA GLU A 100 -1.29 -5.38 -7.57
C GLU A 100 -0.28 -6.55 -7.48
N GLY A 101 -0.15 -7.20 -6.32
CA GLY A 101 0.76 -8.35 -6.13
C GLY A 101 2.24 -7.99 -6.03
N LYS A 102 2.62 -6.71 -6.19
CA LYS A 102 4.02 -6.30 -6.30
C LYS A 102 4.78 -6.32 -4.97
N ARG A 103 4.09 -6.13 -3.83
CA ARG A 103 4.73 -6.04 -2.51
C ARG A 103 5.50 -7.28 -2.14
N TYR A 104 4.99 -8.47 -2.47
CA TYR A 104 5.70 -9.73 -2.21
C TYR A 104 7.09 -9.74 -2.86
N TRP A 105 7.17 -9.35 -4.13
CA TRP A 105 8.42 -9.30 -4.87
C TRP A 105 9.38 -8.24 -4.33
N ASP A 106 8.88 -7.09 -3.89
CA ASP A 106 9.71 -6.07 -3.27
C ASP A 106 10.33 -6.57 -1.96
N ILE A 107 9.57 -7.29 -1.14
CA ILE A 107 10.06 -7.90 0.09
C ILE A 107 11.12 -8.97 -0.20
N GLN A 108 10.91 -9.81 -1.21
CA GLN A 108 11.84 -10.87 -1.60
C GLN A 108 13.15 -10.30 -2.13
N ARG A 109 13.10 -9.41 -3.12
CA ARG A 109 14.31 -8.89 -3.77
C ARG A 109 15.15 -7.96 -2.88
N TRP A 110 14.53 -7.30 -1.91
CA TRP A 110 15.20 -6.48 -0.90
C TRP A 110 15.50 -7.23 0.39
N MET A 111 15.16 -8.53 0.46
CA MET A 111 15.42 -9.39 1.61
C MET A 111 14.91 -8.80 2.93
N LEU A 112 13.65 -8.30 2.95
CA LEU A 112 13.09 -7.55 4.07
C LEU A 112 12.43 -8.43 5.15
N TYR A 113 12.48 -9.75 5.02
CA TYR A 113 11.93 -10.61 6.07
C TYR A 113 12.79 -10.63 7.33
N SER A 114 14.10 -10.71 7.18
CA SER A 114 15.00 -10.70 8.33
C SER A 114 16.40 -10.21 7.96
N ASP A 115 17.11 -9.66 8.95
CA ASP A 115 18.55 -9.32 8.85
C ASP A 115 19.43 -10.45 9.38
N GLU A 116 19.06 -11.69 9.12
CA GLU A 116 19.82 -12.88 9.52
C GLU A 116 20.95 -13.20 8.53
N THR A 117 21.96 -13.89 9.01
CA THR A 117 23.04 -14.38 8.17
C THR A 117 22.53 -15.50 7.26
N LEU A 118 22.72 -15.34 5.95
CA LEU A 118 22.39 -16.34 4.94
C LEU A 118 23.69 -16.87 4.31
N SER A 119 23.92 -18.17 4.42
CA SER A 119 25.13 -18.81 3.86
C SER A 119 26.44 -18.12 4.24
N GLY A 120 26.56 -17.68 5.49
CA GLY A 120 27.75 -16.99 5.99
C GLY A 120 27.82 -15.49 5.64
N VAL A 121 26.88 -14.96 4.88
CA VAL A 121 26.80 -13.54 4.53
C VAL A 121 25.74 -12.86 5.37
N ALA A 122 26.12 -11.82 6.11
CA ALA A 122 25.19 -11.05 6.92
C ALA A 122 24.25 -10.23 6.03
N ASN A 123 22.94 -10.43 6.19
CA ASN A 123 21.94 -9.53 5.65
C ASN A 123 21.76 -8.37 6.63
N THR A 124 21.98 -7.15 6.17
CA THR A 124 21.81 -5.92 6.96
C THR A 124 20.88 -4.94 6.24
N THR A 125 20.05 -5.43 5.34
CA THR A 125 19.26 -4.57 4.44
C THR A 125 18.20 -3.79 5.22
N CYS A 126 17.46 -4.44 6.14
CA CYS A 126 16.46 -3.73 6.94
C CYS A 126 17.11 -2.64 7.79
N ALA A 127 18.21 -2.94 8.46
CA ALA A 127 18.92 -1.94 9.27
C ALA A 127 19.42 -0.75 8.43
N LYS A 128 19.97 -1.00 7.24
CA LYS A 128 20.42 0.08 6.32
C LYS A 128 19.27 0.94 5.80
N LEU A 129 18.10 0.34 5.59
CA LEU A 129 16.90 1.06 5.14
C LEU A 129 16.13 1.71 6.29
N GLY A 130 16.54 1.52 7.54
CA GLY A 130 15.81 1.99 8.71
C GLY A 130 14.45 1.28 8.91
N LEU A 131 14.31 0.06 8.37
CA LEU A 131 13.09 -0.72 8.43
C LEU A 131 13.20 -1.82 9.50
N ALA A 132 12.08 -2.11 10.16
CA ALA A 132 11.99 -3.31 10.98
C ALA A 132 11.81 -4.54 10.07
N PRO A 133 12.49 -5.67 10.37
CA PRO A 133 12.25 -6.94 9.69
C PRO A 133 10.78 -7.36 9.79
N ILE A 134 10.24 -7.95 8.73
CA ILE A 134 8.86 -8.44 8.69
C ILE A 134 8.72 -9.73 9.51
N ASN A 135 9.79 -10.54 9.55
CA ASN A 135 9.81 -11.78 10.30
C ASN A 135 9.58 -11.53 11.79
N GLY A 136 8.78 -12.35 12.43
CA GLY A 136 8.38 -12.19 13.81
C GLY A 136 7.26 -11.19 14.06
N THR A 137 6.80 -10.47 13.03
CA THR A 137 5.67 -9.55 13.14
C THR A 137 4.34 -10.26 12.93
N GLN A 138 3.27 -9.57 13.29
CA GLN A 138 1.90 -9.96 12.99
C GLN A 138 1.26 -8.87 12.15
N ARG A 139 0.27 -9.24 11.35
CA ARG A 139 -0.53 -8.24 10.66
C ARG A 139 -1.34 -7.46 11.70
N THR A 140 -0.97 -6.22 11.84
CA THR A 140 -1.73 -5.22 12.60
C THR A 140 -2.33 -4.23 11.62
N GLY A 141 -3.31 -3.48 12.06
CA GLY A 141 -3.91 -2.49 11.20
C GLY A 141 -4.76 -1.51 12.00
N ASN A 142 -5.24 -0.52 11.29
CA ASN A 142 -6.21 0.41 11.79
C ASN A 142 -7.50 0.25 11.00
N TYR A 143 -8.61 0.55 11.61
CA TYR A 143 -9.90 0.66 10.94
C TYR A 143 -10.51 2.03 11.19
N LEU A 144 -11.39 2.43 10.30
CA LEU A 144 -12.17 3.65 10.49
C LEU A 144 -13.35 3.32 11.42
N GLN A 145 -13.26 3.82 12.64
CA GLN A 145 -14.33 3.69 13.61
C GLN A 145 -15.26 4.91 13.49
N TYR A 146 -16.56 4.67 13.45
CA TYR A 146 -17.54 5.74 13.55
C TYR A 146 -17.45 6.38 14.93
N LYS A 147 -17.46 7.72 15.00
CA LYS A 147 -17.24 8.46 16.24
C LYS A 147 -18.35 8.33 17.27
N THR A 148 -19.57 8.11 16.83
CA THR A 148 -20.71 7.83 17.71
C THR A 148 -20.87 6.33 17.89
N THR A 149 -21.44 5.90 19.00
CA THR A 149 -21.63 4.49 19.35
C THR A 149 -22.29 3.75 18.21
N ALA A 150 -21.66 2.66 17.76
CA ALA A 150 -22.19 1.81 16.72
C ALA A 150 -23.55 1.26 17.15
N THR A 151 -24.60 1.62 16.44
CA THR A 151 -25.89 0.97 16.51
C THR A 151 -25.92 -0.21 15.54
N ALA A 152 -26.83 -1.14 15.71
CA ALA A 152 -27.01 -2.28 14.78
C ALA A 152 -27.32 -1.84 13.34
N THR A 153 -27.68 -0.60 13.14
CA THR A 153 -27.94 0.02 11.84
C THR A 153 -26.89 1.08 11.57
N ASP A 154 -26.30 1.09 10.38
CA ASP A 154 -25.36 2.14 9.96
C ASP A 154 -26.06 3.51 10.04
N PRO A 155 -25.70 4.38 11.00
CA PRO A 155 -26.37 5.65 11.19
C PRO A 155 -26.15 6.63 10.04
N LEU A 156 -25.21 6.33 9.16
CA LEU A 156 -24.91 7.12 7.96
C LEU A 156 -25.59 6.58 6.70
N ALA A 157 -26.24 5.41 6.76
CA ALA A 157 -26.87 4.80 5.59
C ALA A 157 -27.90 5.71 4.94
N ALA A 158 -28.70 6.41 5.75
CA ALA A 158 -29.73 7.34 5.28
C ALA A 158 -29.20 8.72 4.92
N SER A 159 -28.05 9.13 5.44
CA SER A 159 -27.48 10.48 5.29
C SER A 159 -26.10 10.46 4.61
N ARG A 160 -25.67 9.30 4.13
CA ARG A 160 -24.38 9.18 3.45
C ARG A 160 -24.37 10.11 2.24
N PRO A 161 -23.55 11.14 2.23
CA PRO A 161 -23.51 12.06 1.10
C PRO A 161 -23.03 11.28 -0.13
N SER A 162 -23.62 11.57 -1.26
CA SER A 162 -23.16 11.10 -2.57
C SER A 162 -21.89 11.87 -2.94
N ILE A 163 -20.79 11.60 -2.25
CA ILE A 163 -19.50 12.20 -2.58
C ILE A 163 -18.88 11.35 -3.66
N SER A 164 -18.91 11.87 -4.87
CA SER A 164 -18.19 11.28 -6.01
C SER A 164 -16.85 11.99 -6.16
N VAL A 165 -15.79 11.22 -6.33
CA VAL A 165 -14.47 11.73 -6.69
C VAL A 165 -14.19 11.24 -8.10
N ASP A 166 -14.16 12.19 -9.04
CA ASP A 166 -13.88 11.95 -10.44
C ASP A 166 -12.45 12.39 -10.76
N PRO A 167 -11.52 11.45 -11.00
CA PRO A 167 -10.14 11.77 -11.31
C PRO A 167 -9.96 12.48 -12.68
N ASP A 168 -10.96 12.39 -13.56
CA ASP A 168 -10.94 13.01 -14.89
C ASP A 168 -11.55 14.43 -14.87
N ALA A 169 -12.10 14.85 -13.73
CA ALA A 169 -12.64 16.19 -13.59
C ALA A 169 -11.52 17.26 -13.66
N ALA A 170 -11.91 18.48 -14.01
CA ALA A 170 -10.99 19.62 -13.97
C ALA A 170 -10.35 19.74 -12.56
N ALA A 171 -9.06 20.11 -12.51
CA ALA A 171 -8.25 20.08 -11.30
C ALA A 171 -8.89 20.77 -10.08
N ALA A 172 -9.59 21.89 -10.28
CA ALA A 172 -10.28 22.59 -9.20
C ALA A 172 -11.48 21.78 -8.66
N THR A 173 -12.24 21.15 -9.54
CA THR A 173 -13.37 20.28 -9.20
C THR A 173 -12.90 19.03 -8.47
N PHE A 174 -11.87 18.36 -9.00
CA PHE A 174 -11.27 17.21 -8.36
C PHE A 174 -10.77 17.53 -6.94
N LYS A 175 -10.06 18.66 -6.79
CA LYS A 175 -9.59 19.11 -5.46
C LYS A 175 -10.77 19.38 -4.50
N ALA A 176 -11.85 20.00 -4.96
CA ALA A 176 -13.03 20.24 -4.15
C ALA A 176 -13.69 18.91 -3.72
N GLN A 177 -13.80 17.93 -4.60
CA GLN A 177 -14.32 16.60 -4.31
C GLN A 177 -13.45 15.87 -3.26
N LEU A 178 -12.12 15.92 -3.40
CA LEU A 178 -11.20 15.35 -2.41
C LEU A 178 -11.35 16.03 -1.04
N THR A 179 -11.50 17.36 -1.02
CA THR A 179 -11.71 18.10 0.23
C THR A 179 -13.02 17.71 0.88
N ALA A 180 -14.10 17.58 0.11
CA ALA A 180 -15.40 17.14 0.63
C ALA A 180 -15.33 15.72 1.22
N LEU A 181 -14.65 14.80 0.53
CA LEU A 181 -14.44 13.43 1.00
C LEU A 181 -13.62 13.40 2.31
N ALA A 182 -12.51 14.13 2.36
CA ALA A 182 -11.69 14.23 3.55
C ALA A 182 -12.47 14.83 4.74
N THR A 183 -13.24 15.88 4.51
CA THR A 183 -14.09 16.51 5.52
C THR A 183 -15.11 15.51 6.06
N TYR A 184 -15.77 14.74 5.20
CA TYR A 184 -16.73 13.73 5.61
C TYR A 184 -16.11 12.68 6.52
N TYR A 185 -14.95 12.11 6.13
CA TYR A 185 -14.29 11.11 6.95
C TYR A 185 -13.74 11.69 8.25
N ASN A 186 -13.11 12.85 8.22
CA ASN A 186 -12.57 13.48 9.42
C ASN A 186 -13.67 13.89 10.42
N THR A 187 -14.84 14.24 9.92
CA THR A 187 -15.98 14.61 10.76
C THR A 187 -16.60 13.39 11.45
N ASN A 188 -16.77 12.30 10.71
CA ASN A 188 -17.60 11.19 11.16
C ASN A 188 -16.79 10.00 11.72
N PHE A 189 -15.51 9.89 11.38
CA PHE A 189 -14.70 8.72 11.73
C PHE A 189 -13.43 9.11 12.49
N VAL A 190 -12.90 8.14 13.22
CA VAL A 190 -11.57 8.15 13.83
C VAL A 190 -10.82 6.91 13.41
N LEU A 191 -9.54 7.06 13.14
CA LEU A 191 -8.66 5.93 12.85
C LEU A 191 -8.31 5.24 14.16
N THR A 192 -8.77 4.01 14.33
CA THR A 192 -8.60 3.24 15.56
C THR A 192 -7.75 2.00 15.28
N ALA A 193 -6.79 1.72 16.13
CA ALA A 193 -6.00 0.50 16.04
C ALA A 193 -6.87 -0.74 16.31
N LEU A 194 -6.63 -1.81 15.56
CA LEU A 194 -7.26 -3.09 15.85
C LEU A 194 -6.83 -3.56 17.25
N PRO A 195 -7.78 -3.95 18.11
CA PRO A 195 -7.49 -4.36 19.49
C PRO A 195 -6.67 -5.65 19.55
N THR A 196 -6.75 -6.48 18.52
CA THR A 196 -6.00 -7.72 18.38
C THR A 196 -5.37 -7.81 17.01
N PRO A 197 -4.18 -8.43 16.88
CA PRO A 197 -3.60 -8.72 15.57
C PRO A 197 -4.56 -9.55 14.70
N MET A 198 -4.51 -9.32 13.37
CA MET A 198 -5.39 -10.02 12.42
C MET A 198 -5.05 -11.51 12.27
N ASP A 199 -3.84 -11.91 12.63
CA ASP A 199 -3.35 -13.28 12.48
C ASP A 199 -3.46 -14.03 13.81
N ASN A 200 -4.68 -14.39 14.19
CA ASN A 200 -4.94 -15.24 15.36
C ASN A 200 -5.53 -16.58 14.89
N VAL A 201 -4.92 -17.67 15.32
CA VAL A 201 -5.44 -19.02 15.14
C VAL A 201 -5.75 -19.60 16.51
N SER A 202 -7.02 -19.95 16.72
CA SER A 202 -7.49 -20.52 18.01
C SER A 202 -7.09 -19.70 19.24
N GLY A 203 -7.15 -18.36 19.11
CA GLY A 203 -6.79 -17.43 20.18
C GLY A 203 -5.29 -17.21 20.39
N ALA A 204 -4.42 -17.92 19.66
CA ALA A 204 -2.98 -17.72 19.69
C ALA A 204 -2.53 -16.76 18.59
N ALA A 205 -1.65 -15.85 18.95
CA ALA A 205 -1.03 -14.93 18.01
C ALA A 205 -0.08 -15.67 17.05
N VAL A 206 -0.38 -15.63 15.76
CA VAL A 206 0.48 -16.21 14.71
C VAL A 206 1.40 -15.12 14.19
N LYS A 207 2.70 -15.34 14.33
CA LYS A 207 3.75 -14.46 13.81
C LYS A 207 4.27 -15.00 12.48
N ILE A 208 4.66 -14.10 11.61
CA ILE A 208 5.34 -14.45 10.37
C ILE A 208 6.66 -15.15 10.74
N LYS A 209 6.85 -16.37 10.23
CA LYS A 209 8.09 -17.13 10.33
C LYS A 209 8.58 -17.43 8.93
N PHE A 210 9.54 -16.67 8.49
CA PHE A 210 10.18 -16.84 7.20
C PHE A 210 11.55 -17.48 7.39
N ASN A 211 11.82 -18.57 6.69
CA ASN A 211 13.15 -19.16 6.69
C ASN A 211 14.00 -18.43 5.62
N PRO A 212 15.20 -17.93 5.96
CA PRO A 212 16.07 -17.24 5.00
C PRO A 212 16.35 -18.03 3.70
N ASN A 213 16.33 -19.35 3.76
CA ASN A 213 16.48 -20.18 2.56
C ASN A 213 15.34 -19.99 1.54
N TYR A 214 14.19 -19.46 1.96
CA TYR A 214 13.05 -19.19 1.06
C TYR A 214 13.24 -17.96 0.16
N TYR A 215 14.31 -17.21 0.34
CA TYR A 215 14.71 -16.19 -0.63
C TYR A 215 15.16 -16.84 -1.95
N ILE A 216 15.61 -18.07 -1.91
CA ILE A 216 16.04 -18.82 -3.08
C ILE A 216 14.93 -19.79 -3.45
N MET A 217 14.29 -19.58 -4.59
CA MET A 217 13.34 -20.55 -5.15
C MET A 217 14.16 -21.70 -5.75
N GLY A 218 14.19 -22.83 -5.03
CA GLY A 218 14.81 -24.05 -5.53
C GLY A 218 14.07 -24.62 -6.74
N LEU A 219 14.82 -25.11 -7.72
CA LEU A 219 14.25 -25.92 -8.78
C LEU A 219 13.93 -27.30 -8.22
N ASN A 220 12.81 -27.90 -8.62
CA ASN A 220 12.47 -29.24 -8.28
C ASN A 220 13.52 -30.19 -8.96
N THR A 221 14.07 -31.11 -8.20
CA THR A 221 15.03 -32.10 -8.72
C THR A 221 14.48 -32.94 -9.87
N ALA A 222 13.17 -33.07 -10.02
CA ALA A 222 12.53 -33.70 -11.16
C ALA A 222 12.58 -32.87 -12.46
N THR A 223 13.05 -31.65 -12.41
CA THR A 223 13.17 -30.74 -13.55
C THR A 223 14.62 -30.54 -14.00
N LEU A 224 15.56 -31.17 -13.32
CA LEU A 224 16.97 -31.26 -13.68
C LEU A 224 17.27 -32.67 -14.28
#